data_885cf868cdeb6cd5c0c41efc1ee76409
#
_entry.id   885cf868cdeb6cd5c0c41efc1ee76409
#
_cell.length_a   1.000
_cell.length_b   1.000
_cell.length_c   1.000
_cell.angle_alpha   90.00
_cell.angle_beta   90.00
_cell.angle_gamma   90.00
#
_symmetry.space_group_name_H-M   'P 1'
#
loop_
_entity.id
_entity.type
_entity.pdbx_description
1 polymer ?
#
loop_
_entity_poly.entity_id
_entity_poly.type
_entity_poly.pdbx_seq_one_letter_code
_entity_poly.pdbx_strand_id
1 'polypeptide(L)'
;DHEAVEGRHPQSNAFLSEWEMRVREIIDRYQPDLFFFDNGINYRSLDPWKQRIAQYYYNSAYHWGKEVSIQSKSEAYPVGSIKDYERQGRAPKEIADHYWQVDDPIGNKFGYIEGLKLQSANGIIRNLVNNISRNGNLCLNISPKSDGTIPDDQQEILRTIGRWLKTYGEAVYETRAYKI
;
A
#
# COMPACT_ATOMS: atom_id res chain seq x y z
N ASP A 1 -1.72 21.76 5.03
CA ASP A 1 -0.46 22.51 4.86
C ASP A 1 0.69 21.53 5.00
N HIS A 2 1.14 20.98 3.83
CA HIS A 2 2.35 20.16 3.80
C HIS A 2 3.53 21.12 3.86
N GLU A 3 4.18 21.21 5.01
CA GLU A 3 5.50 21.77 5.09
C GLU A 3 6.43 20.93 4.20
N ALA A 4 6.80 21.51 3.07
CA ALA A 4 7.93 21.00 2.30
C ALA A 4 9.11 20.91 3.26
N VAL A 5 9.65 19.72 3.47
CA VAL A 5 10.84 19.53 4.30
C VAL A 5 11.96 20.32 3.64
N GLU A 6 12.16 21.55 4.10
CA GLU A 6 13.31 22.37 3.76
C GLU A 6 14.55 21.62 4.23
N GLY A 7 15.49 21.33 3.33
CA GLY A 7 16.79 20.83 3.68
C GLY A 7 17.34 19.65 2.93
N ARG A 8 16.59 18.98 2.05
CA ARG A 8 17.19 18.02 1.12
C ARG A 8 17.52 18.72 -0.19
N HIS A 9 18.74 18.53 -0.69
CA HIS A 9 19.14 18.99 -1.98
C HIS A 9 18.14 18.53 -3.06
N PRO A 10 17.74 19.40 -3.98
CA PRO A 10 16.85 18.99 -5.07
C PRO A 10 17.51 17.83 -5.82
N GLN A 11 16.71 16.82 -6.13
CA GLN A 11 17.17 15.68 -6.94
C GLN A 11 17.64 16.18 -8.30
N SER A 12 18.70 15.58 -8.85
CA SER A 12 19.16 15.93 -10.20
C SER A 12 18.14 15.50 -11.26
N ASN A 13 18.09 16.24 -12.37
CA ASN A 13 17.22 15.84 -13.49
C ASN A 13 17.56 14.45 -14.03
N ALA A 14 18.83 14.05 -13.98
CA ALA A 14 19.26 12.72 -14.38
C ALA A 14 18.63 11.63 -13.48
N PHE A 15 18.66 11.82 -12.15
CA PHE A 15 18.02 10.92 -11.21
C PHE A 15 16.50 10.86 -11.44
N LEU A 16 15.85 12.00 -11.63
CA LEU A 16 14.40 12.07 -11.82
C LEU A 16 13.97 11.42 -13.14
N SER A 17 14.76 11.58 -14.20
CA SER A 17 14.53 10.90 -15.48
C SER A 17 14.68 9.38 -15.32
N GLU A 18 15.70 8.92 -14.61
CA GLU A 18 15.90 7.50 -14.35
C GLU A 18 14.76 6.92 -13.48
N TRP A 19 14.33 7.65 -12.46
CA TRP A 19 13.17 7.26 -11.65
C TRP A 19 11.90 7.09 -12.48
N GLU A 20 11.58 8.06 -13.34
CA GLU A 20 10.43 7.98 -14.25
C GLU A 20 10.54 6.77 -15.19
N MET A 21 11.72 6.53 -15.80
CA MET A 21 11.92 5.39 -16.68
C MET A 21 11.71 4.05 -15.97
N ARG A 22 12.22 3.90 -14.73
CA ARG A 22 12.02 2.69 -13.92
C ARG A 22 10.55 2.45 -13.59
N VAL A 23 9.81 3.51 -13.26
CA VAL A 23 8.37 3.42 -12.97
C VAL A 23 7.61 3.00 -14.23
N ARG A 24 7.91 3.62 -15.38
CA ARG A 24 7.30 3.25 -16.68
C ARG A 24 7.60 1.79 -17.05
N GLU A 25 8.82 1.33 -16.83
CA GLU A 25 9.18 -0.07 -17.08
C GLU A 25 8.31 -1.05 -16.28
N ILE A 26 8.04 -0.74 -15.00
CA ILE A 26 7.15 -1.58 -14.17
C ILE A 26 5.72 -1.51 -14.69
N ILE A 27 5.23 -0.33 -15.04
CA ILE A 27 3.89 -0.13 -15.59
C ILE A 27 3.73 -0.97 -16.87
N ASP A 28 4.66 -0.87 -17.79
CA ASP A 28 4.58 -1.55 -19.10
C ASP A 28 4.70 -3.06 -18.98
N ARG A 29 5.61 -3.55 -18.11
CA ARG A 29 5.86 -4.99 -17.98
C ARG A 29 4.81 -5.73 -17.20
N TYR A 30 4.27 -5.11 -16.14
CA TYR A 30 3.45 -5.81 -15.17
C TYR A 30 1.99 -5.35 -15.13
N GLN A 31 1.67 -4.20 -15.74
CA GLN A 31 0.32 -3.64 -15.76
C GLN A 31 -0.37 -3.71 -14.38
N PRO A 32 0.25 -3.15 -13.33
CA PRO A 32 -0.26 -3.30 -11.96
C PRO A 32 -1.65 -2.66 -11.81
N ASP A 33 -2.49 -3.21 -10.94
CA ASP A 33 -3.79 -2.63 -10.57
C ASP A 33 -3.63 -1.50 -9.56
N LEU A 34 -2.61 -1.61 -8.71
CA LEU A 34 -2.25 -0.63 -7.71
C LEU A 34 -0.75 -0.35 -7.78
N PHE A 35 -0.38 0.94 -7.91
CA PHE A 35 1.01 1.37 -7.82
C PHE A 35 1.24 2.10 -6.50
N PHE A 36 2.02 1.50 -5.60
CA PHE A 36 2.30 2.06 -4.28
C PHE A 36 3.65 2.77 -4.25
N PHE A 37 3.62 4.05 -3.89
CA PHE A 37 4.81 4.85 -3.62
C PHE A 37 4.99 5.03 -2.12
N ASP A 38 6.06 4.47 -1.60
CA ASP A 38 6.45 4.63 -0.20
C ASP A 38 7.03 6.03 0.08
N ASN A 39 7.77 6.19 1.16
CA ASN A 39 8.31 7.47 1.61
C ASN A 39 9.27 8.13 0.60
N GLY A 40 9.41 9.44 0.71
CA GLY A 40 10.45 10.22 0.03
C GLY A 40 10.03 10.87 -1.28
N ILE A 41 8.76 10.81 -1.67
CA ILE A 41 8.26 11.48 -2.88
C ILE A 41 7.30 12.65 -2.61
N ASN A 42 7.13 13.05 -1.37
CA ASN A 42 6.23 14.16 -0.97
C ASN A 42 6.84 15.57 -1.17
N TYR A 43 7.98 15.67 -1.84
CA TYR A 43 8.61 16.96 -2.14
C TYR A 43 7.93 17.64 -3.32
N ARG A 44 7.67 18.96 -3.21
CA ARG A 44 7.09 19.76 -4.30
C ARG A 44 7.94 19.78 -5.57
N SER A 45 9.26 19.69 -5.44
CA SER A 45 10.17 19.58 -6.57
C SER A 45 9.94 18.35 -7.46
N LEU A 46 9.26 17.34 -6.93
CA LEU A 46 8.89 16.11 -7.64
C LEU A 46 7.52 16.21 -8.32
N ASP A 47 6.72 17.25 -8.06
CA ASP A 47 5.35 17.35 -8.58
C ASP A 47 5.25 17.22 -10.10
N PRO A 48 6.10 17.89 -10.92
CA PRO A 48 6.04 17.72 -12.37
C PRO A 48 6.29 16.28 -12.82
N TRP A 49 7.15 15.56 -12.11
CA TRP A 49 7.49 14.16 -12.40
C TRP A 49 6.38 13.21 -11.95
N LYS A 50 5.83 13.44 -10.76
CA LYS A 50 4.66 12.70 -10.25
C LYS A 50 3.47 12.83 -11.20
N GLN A 51 3.19 14.03 -11.70
CA GLN A 51 2.11 14.28 -12.66
C GLN A 51 2.34 13.50 -13.97
N ARG A 52 3.55 13.51 -14.53
CA ARG A 52 3.87 12.75 -15.76
C ARG A 52 3.74 11.25 -15.55
N ILE A 53 4.19 10.73 -14.39
CA ILE A 53 4.06 9.32 -14.04
C ILE A 53 2.58 8.95 -13.92
N ALA A 54 1.78 9.73 -13.19
CA ALA A 54 0.35 9.47 -13.04
C ALA A 54 -0.37 9.51 -14.40
N GLN A 55 -0.10 10.52 -15.22
CA GLN A 55 -0.66 10.63 -16.57
C GLN A 55 -0.30 9.40 -17.43
N TYR A 56 0.96 8.98 -17.40
CA TYR A 56 1.40 7.81 -18.15
C TYR A 56 0.68 6.55 -17.68
N TYR A 57 0.58 6.33 -16.38
CA TYR A 57 -0.04 5.16 -15.79
C TYR A 57 -1.55 5.07 -16.11
N TYR A 58 -2.29 6.16 -15.89
CA TYR A 58 -3.73 6.17 -16.17
C TYR A 58 -4.04 6.07 -17.67
N ASN A 59 -3.24 6.69 -18.54
CA ASN A 59 -3.39 6.53 -19.98
C ASN A 59 -3.10 5.09 -20.43
N SER A 60 -2.06 4.47 -19.90
CA SER A 60 -1.76 3.06 -20.17
C SER A 60 -2.90 2.14 -19.71
N ALA A 61 -3.43 2.38 -18.51
CA ALA A 61 -4.56 1.63 -17.96
C ALA A 61 -5.83 1.76 -18.83
N TYR A 62 -6.10 2.95 -19.35
CA TYR A 62 -7.19 3.16 -20.30
C TYR A 62 -7.02 2.30 -21.57
N HIS A 63 -5.82 2.20 -22.13
CA HIS A 63 -5.52 1.35 -23.28
C HIS A 63 -5.63 -0.15 -22.95
N TRP A 64 -5.39 -0.54 -21.71
CA TRP A 64 -5.59 -1.93 -21.27
C TRP A 64 -7.05 -2.27 -20.97
N GLY A 65 -7.94 -1.29 -20.94
CA GLY A 65 -9.34 -1.46 -20.50
C GLY A 65 -9.45 -1.78 -19.00
N LYS A 66 -8.57 -1.20 -18.18
CA LYS A 66 -8.37 -1.56 -16.78
C LYS A 66 -8.51 -0.33 -15.88
N GLU A 67 -9.19 -0.48 -14.75
CA GLU A 67 -9.16 0.51 -13.68
C GLU A 67 -7.92 0.30 -12.80
N VAL A 68 -7.24 1.37 -12.48
CA VAL A 68 -6.02 1.33 -11.67
C VAL A 68 -6.00 2.45 -10.64
N SER A 69 -5.19 2.32 -9.62
CA SER A 69 -5.04 3.34 -8.58
C SER A 69 -3.58 3.58 -8.20
N ILE A 70 -3.29 4.79 -7.74
CA ILE A 70 -2.03 5.14 -7.09
C ILE A 70 -2.28 5.21 -5.58
N GLN A 71 -1.39 4.64 -4.81
CA GLN A 71 -1.31 4.78 -3.37
C GLN A 71 -0.01 5.48 -2.99
N SER A 72 -0.06 6.35 -2.00
CA SER A 72 1.16 7.01 -1.53
C SER A 72 1.11 7.32 -0.05
N LYS A 73 2.30 7.32 0.57
CA LYS A 73 2.51 7.87 1.91
C LYS A 73 2.63 9.39 1.88
N SER A 74 2.37 9.99 3.05
CA SER A 74 2.58 11.44 3.27
C SER A 74 1.84 12.33 2.27
N GLU A 75 0.69 11.84 1.75
CA GLU A 75 -0.14 12.57 0.77
C GLU A 75 0.67 13.08 -0.44
N ALA A 76 1.66 12.30 -0.87
CA ALA A 76 2.55 12.66 -1.97
C ALA A 76 1.82 12.82 -3.30
N TYR A 77 0.72 12.10 -3.50
CA TYR A 77 -0.26 12.32 -4.55
C TYR A 77 -1.54 12.92 -3.95
N PRO A 78 -2.19 13.87 -4.64
CA PRO A 78 -3.38 14.57 -4.15
C PRO A 78 -4.65 13.70 -4.21
N VAL A 79 -5.79 14.36 -4.03
CA VAL A 79 -7.14 13.79 -4.05
C VAL A 79 -7.34 12.88 -5.27
N GLY A 80 -7.91 11.69 -5.03
CA GLY A 80 -8.11 10.64 -6.05
C GLY A 80 -7.13 9.48 -5.93
N SER A 81 -6.06 9.62 -5.15
CA SER A 81 -5.18 8.51 -4.78
C SER A 81 -5.67 7.82 -3.50
N ILE A 82 -5.23 6.56 -3.32
CA ILE A 82 -5.48 5.82 -2.08
C ILE A 82 -4.53 6.35 -1.00
N LYS A 83 -5.09 6.77 0.12
CA LYS A 83 -4.29 7.24 1.27
C LYS A 83 -3.73 6.06 2.03
N ASP A 84 -2.44 6.10 2.31
CA ASP A 84 -1.77 5.11 3.14
C ASP A 84 -1.71 5.55 4.61
N TYR A 85 -2.02 4.62 5.51
CA TYR A 85 -1.84 4.77 6.95
C TYR A 85 -0.85 3.72 7.44
N GLU A 86 0.33 4.16 7.84
CA GLU A 86 1.31 3.24 8.40
C GLU A 86 0.87 2.75 9.79
N ARG A 87 0.77 1.43 9.93
CA ARG A 87 0.32 0.68 11.11
C ARG A 87 -1.16 0.88 11.49
N GLN A 88 -1.75 -0.19 11.94
CA GLN A 88 -3.18 -0.27 12.31
C GLN A 88 -3.63 0.82 13.30
N GLY A 89 -2.77 1.25 14.19
CA GLY A 89 -3.10 2.30 15.16
C GLY A 89 -3.40 3.68 14.56
N ARG A 90 -3.08 3.90 13.29
CA ARG A 90 -3.35 5.14 12.54
C ARG A 90 -4.56 5.04 11.62
N ALA A 91 -5.15 3.85 11.49
CA ALA A 91 -6.33 3.64 10.66
C ALA A 91 -7.51 4.52 11.11
N PRO A 92 -8.39 4.98 10.18
CA PRO A 92 -9.61 5.68 10.51
C PRO A 92 -10.48 4.88 11.50
N LYS A 93 -11.08 5.55 12.48
CA LYS A 93 -11.97 4.94 13.47
C LYS A 93 -13.40 4.84 12.99
N GLU A 94 -13.79 5.71 12.07
CA GLU A 94 -15.11 5.80 11.46
C GLU A 94 -15.04 5.41 9.97
N ILE A 95 -16.20 5.26 9.33
CA ILE A 95 -16.27 5.04 7.88
C ILE A 95 -15.71 6.28 7.17
N ALA A 96 -14.60 6.09 6.45
CA ALA A 96 -14.02 7.15 5.66
C ALA A 96 -14.84 7.41 4.39
N ASP A 97 -14.84 8.66 3.91
CA ASP A 97 -15.46 9.08 2.66
C ASP A 97 -14.58 8.81 1.42
N HIS A 98 -13.37 8.29 1.63
CA HIS A 98 -12.38 7.94 0.63
C HIS A 98 -11.81 6.54 0.89
N TYR A 99 -11.23 5.94 -0.15
CA TYR A 99 -10.50 4.68 0.00
C TYR A 99 -9.13 4.90 0.62
N TRP A 100 -8.74 3.96 1.47
CA TRP A 100 -7.47 4.00 2.17
C TRP A 100 -6.92 2.58 2.38
N GLN A 101 -5.66 2.48 2.71
CA GLN A 101 -5.01 1.24 3.06
C GLN A 101 -4.14 1.44 4.29
N VAL A 102 -4.00 0.39 5.07
CA VAL A 102 -2.99 0.29 6.13
C VAL A 102 -1.91 -0.68 5.66
N ASP A 103 -0.64 -0.29 5.75
CA ASP A 103 0.46 -1.21 5.76
C ASP A 103 0.79 -1.58 7.21
N ASP A 104 0.64 -2.85 7.55
CA ASP A 104 0.88 -3.35 8.91
C ASP A 104 1.73 -4.62 8.87
N PRO A 105 2.78 -4.73 9.71
CA PRO A 105 3.62 -5.91 9.70
C PRO A 105 2.93 -7.10 10.40
N ILE A 106 3.22 -8.31 9.94
CA ILE A 106 2.80 -9.56 10.58
C ILE A 106 3.32 -9.68 12.02
N GLY A 107 4.35 -8.93 12.37
CA GLY A 107 4.94 -8.89 13.69
C GLY A 107 5.12 -7.47 14.23
N ASN A 108 5.89 -7.31 15.28
CA ASN A 108 6.16 -6.01 15.90
C ASN A 108 7.19 -5.15 15.12
N LYS A 109 7.79 -5.69 14.04
CA LYS A 109 8.74 -5.02 13.13
C LYS A 109 8.41 -5.37 11.68
N PHE A 110 8.78 -4.49 10.74
CA PHE A 110 8.60 -4.73 9.29
C PHE A 110 9.62 -5.73 8.72
N GLY A 111 10.88 -5.70 9.18
CA GLY A 111 11.92 -6.62 8.74
C GLY A 111 12.04 -7.86 9.62
N TYR A 112 12.71 -8.90 9.08
CA TYR A 112 13.04 -10.09 9.84
C TYR A 112 14.07 -9.79 10.93
N ILE A 113 13.77 -10.25 12.13
CA ILE A 113 14.71 -10.36 13.25
C ILE A 113 14.47 -11.70 13.95
N GLU A 114 15.52 -12.28 14.50
CA GLU A 114 15.37 -13.47 15.34
C GLU A 114 14.51 -13.15 16.57
N GLY A 115 13.56 -14.02 16.90
CA GLY A 115 12.62 -13.79 17.99
C GLY A 115 11.55 -12.73 17.70
N LEU A 116 11.23 -12.45 16.42
CA LEU A 116 10.16 -11.55 16.02
C LEU A 116 8.85 -11.94 16.71
N LYS A 117 8.23 -11.00 17.44
CA LYS A 117 6.93 -11.22 18.08
C LYS A 117 5.83 -11.05 17.03
N LEU A 118 5.16 -12.15 16.70
CA LEU A 118 4.12 -12.19 15.68
C LEU A 118 2.74 -11.84 16.24
N GLN A 119 1.88 -11.25 15.41
CA GLN A 119 0.46 -11.12 15.65
C GLN A 119 -0.22 -12.49 15.47
N SER A 120 -1.32 -12.71 16.17
CA SER A 120 -2.14 -13.91 15.91
C SER A 120 -2.92 -13.77 14.60
N ALA A 121 -3.20 -14.89 13.92
CA ALA A 121 -4.04 -14.89 12.73
C ALA A 121 -5.40 -14.23 12.97
N ASN A 122 -6.03 -14.51 14.13
CA ASN A 122 -7.30 -13.88 14.52
C ASN A 122 -7.18 -12.36 14.70
N GLY A 123 -6.06 -11.86 15.22
CA GLY A 123 -5.79 -10.43 15.34
C GLY A 123 -5.73 -9.77 13.97
N ILE A 124 -5.00 -10.37 13.04
CA ILE A 124 -4.87 -9.87 11.66
C ILE A 124 -6.23 -9.92 10.93
N ILE A 125 -7.01 -11.00 11.08
CA ILE A 125 -8.35 -11.10 10.49
C ILE A 125 -9.28 -10.00 11.04
N ARG A 126 -9.24 -9.73 12.34
CA ARG A 126 -10.03 -8.63 12.94
C ARG A 126 -9.63 -7.27 12.37
N ASN A 127 -8.32 -7.03 12.19
CA ASN A 127 -7.82 -5.79 11.57
C ASN A 127 -8.31 -5.67 10.13
N LEU A 128 -8.23 -6.75 9.34
CA LEU A 128 -8.74 -6.78 7.96
C LEU A 128 -10.24 -6.43 7.90
N VAL A 129 -11.07 -7.11 8.69
CA VAL A 129 -12.52 -6.86 8.74
C VAL A 129 -12.83 -5.44 9.20
N ASN A 130 -12.14 -4.94 10.23
CA ASN A 130 -12.29 -3.57 10.70
C ASN A 130 -11.93 -2.53 9.63
N ASN A 131 -10.89 -2.78 8.85
CA ASN A 131 -10.48 -1.86 7.78
C ASN A 131 -11.53 -1.83 6.67
N ILE A 132 -11.95 -3.00 6.19
CA ILE A 132 -12.94 -3.13 5.11
C ILE A 132 -14.27 -2.49 5.50
N SER A 133 -14.74 -2.70 6.74
CA SER A 133 -15.97 -2.07 7.23
C SER A 133 -15.93 -0.53 7.28
N ARG A 134 -14.76 0.07 7.07
CA ARG A 134 -14.53 1.53 7.08
C ARG A 134 -14.00 2.09 5.76
N ASN A 135 -14.21 1.40 4.64
CA ASN A 135 -13.68 1.69 3.31
C ASN A 135 -12.15 1.55 3.18
N GLY A 136 -11.54 0.75 4.04
CA GLY A 136 -10.10 0.53 4.02
C GLY A 136 -9.69 -0.85 3.54
N ASN A 137 -8.40 -1.00 3.34
CA ASN A 137 -7.76 -2.27 3.00
C ASN A 137 -6.57 -2.54 3.93
N LEU A 138 -6.02 -3.74 3.88
CA LEU A 138 -4.84 -4.16 4.63
C LEU A 138 -3.76 -4.66 3.67
N CYS A 139 -2.61 -3.99 3.67
CA CYS A 139 -1.37 -4.51 3.11
C CYS A 139 -0.58 -5.17 4.24
N LEU A 140 -0.63 -6.48 4.33
CA LEU A 140 0.09 -7.23 5.37
C LEU A 140 1.53 -7.48 4.94
N ASN A 141 2.46 -6.81 5.62
CA ASN A 141 3.89 -7.03 5.41
C ASN A 141 4.33 -8.32 6.11
N ILE A 142 5.01 -9.19 5.39
CA ILE A 142 5.70 -10.37 5.90
C ILE A 142 7.20 -10.09 6.03
N SER A 143 7.89 -10.88 6.85
CA SER A 143 9.32 -10.67 7.15
C SER A 143 10.14 -11.87 6.70
N PRO A 144 10.49 -12.00 5.41
CA PRO A 144 11.32 -13.11 4.92
C PRO A 144 12.75 -13.01 5.46
N LYS A 145 13.40 -14.16 5.59
CA LYS A 145 14.83 -14.27 5.91
C LYS A 145 15.69 -13.75 4.76
N SER A 146 16.99 -13.61 5.00
CA SER A 146 17.96 -13.12 4.00
C SER A 146 18.09 -14.02 2.77
N ASP A 147 17.74 -15.29 2.88
CA ASP A 147 17.69 -16.26 1.77
C ASP A 147 16.36 -16.21 0.99
N GLY A 148 15.43 -15.32 1.37
CA GLY A 148 14.11 -15.17 0.75
C GLY A 148 13.05 -16.13 1.29
N THR A 149 13.38 -17.03 2.22
CA THR A 149 12.40 -17.95 2.79
C THR A 149 11.50 -17.25 3.80
N ILE A 150 10.22 -17.60 3.81
CA ILE A 150 9.27 -17.14 4.82
C ILE A 150 9.33 -18.09 6.01
N PRO A 151 9.59 -17.63 7.24
CA PRO A 151 9.61 -18.46 8.44
C PRO A 151 8.31 -19.27 8.62
N ASP A 152 8.41 -20.49 9.12
CA ASP A 152 7.29 -21.44 9.22
C ASP A 152 6.14 -20.93 10.08
N ASP A 153 6.44 -20.20 11.15
CA ASP A 153 5.46 -19.55 12.01
C ASP A 153 4.65 -18.47 11.27
N GLN A 154 5.30 -17.68 10.42
CA GLN A 154 4.61 -16.71 9.56
C GLN A 154 3.78 -17.43 8.49
N GLN A 155 4.31 -18.49 7.87
CA GLN A 155 3.58 -19.30 6.90
C GLN A 155 2.29 -19.87 7.49
N GLU A 156 2.32 -20.38 8.74
CA GLU A 156 1.12 -20.93 9.38
C GLU A 156 0.06 -19.87 9.65
N ILE A 157 0.47 -18.66 10.07
CA ILE A 157 -0.44 -17.52 10.20
C ILE A 157 -1.09 -17.20 8.86
N LEU A 158 -0.31 -17.10 7.78
CA LEU A 158 -0.82 -16.79 6.44
C LEU A 158 -1.77 -17.89 5.93
N ARG A 159 -1.43 -19.17 6.12
CA ARG A 159 -2.31 -20.29 5.76
C ARG A 159 -3.62 -20.27 6.55
N THR A 160 -3.56 -19.89 7.82
CA THR A 160 -4.78 -19.78 8.67
C THR A 160 -5.67 -18.65 8.15
N ILE A 161 -5.11 -17.49 7.82
CA ILE A 161 -5.85 -16.39 7.19
C ILE A 161 -6.43 -16.83 5.84
N GLY A 162 -5.64 -17.53 5.04
CA GLY A 162 -6.09 -18.06 3.74
C GLY A 162 -7.25 -19.04 3.85
N ARG A 163 -7.23 -19.96 4.83
CA ARG A 163 -8.36 -20.88 5.12
C ARG A 163 -9.61 -20.11 5.51
N TRP A 164 -9.47 -19.10 6.37
CA TRP A 164 -10.58 -18.24 6.77
C TRP A 164 -11.17 -17.48 5.57
N LEU A 165 -10.33 -16.86 4.74
CA LEU A 165 -10.76 -16.15 3.53
C LEU A 165 -11.43 -17.09 2.52
N LYS A 166 -10.99 -18.34 2.39
CA LYS A 166 -11.63 -19.34 1.52
C LYS A 166 -13.08 -19.62 1.95
N THR A 167 -13.38 -19.55 3.24
CA THR A 167 -14.72 -19.82 3.78
C THR A 167 -15.60 -18.57 3.84
N TYR A 168 -15.01 -17.43 4.21
CA TYR A 168 -15.74 -16.19 4.53
C TYR A 168 -15.35 -15.00 3.64
N GLY A 169 -14.64 -15.25 2.54
CA GLY A 169 -14.13 -14.19 1.66
C GLY A 169 -15.22 -13.32 1.03
N GLU A 170 -16.47 -13.82 0.91
CA GLU A 170 -17.61 -13.04 0.46
C GLU A 170 -17.88 -11.80 1.32
N ALA A 171 -17.49 -11.83 2.61
CA ALA A 171 -17.58 -10.68 3.50
C ALA A 171 -16.44 -9.66 3.31
N VAL A 172 -15.46 -9.98 2.48
CA VAL A 172 -14.24 -9.20 2.27
C VAL A 172 -14.14 -8.69 0.83
N TYR A 173 -14.31 -9.59 -0.16
CA TYR A 173 -14.14 -9.26 -1.57
C TYR A 173 -15.38 -8.58 -2.15
N GLU A 174 -15.17 -7.57 -3.00
CA GLU A 174 -16.24 -6.85 -3.72
C GLU A 174 -17.29 -6.21 -2.79
N THR A 175 -16.91 -5.89 -1.56
CA THR A 175 -17.80 -5.29 -0.56
C THR A 175 -17.67 -3.77 -0.50
N ARG A 176 -18.63 -3.13 0.13
CA ARG A 176 -18.64 -1.70 0.45
C ARG A 176 -19.02 -1.51 1.91
N ALA A 177 -18.43 -0.49 2.57
CA ALA A 177 -18.89 -0.10 3.89
C ALA A 177 -20.34 0.38 3.83
N TYR A 178 -21.15 -0.07 4.79
CA TYR A 178 -22.56 0.28 4.88
C TYR A 178 -22.85 1.10 6.13
N LYS A 179 -23.55 2.21 5.96
CA LYS A 179 -24.06 3.03 7.08
C LYS A 179 -25.47 2.55 7.40
N ILE A 180 -25.70 2.18 8.65
CA ILE A 180 -27.01 1.90 9.21
C ILE A 180 -27.65 3.20 9.65
#